data_b79d0545861f2c696e588a983b6155ac
#
_entry.id   b79d0545861f2c696e588a983b6155ac
#
_cell.length_a   1.000
_cell.length_b   1.000
_cell.length_c   1.000
_cell.angle_alpha   90.00
_cell.angle_beta   90.00
_cell.angle_gamma   90.00
#
_symmetry.space_group_name_H-M   'P 1'
#
loop_
_entity.id
_entity.type
_entity.pdbx_description
1 polymer ?
#
loop_
_entity_poly.entity_id
_entity_poly.type
_entity_poly.pdbx_seq_one_letter_code
_entity_poly.pdbx_strand_id
1 'polypeptide(L)'
;MAEQGSAVIIGGTSGLGKQLAGVLAKRGDEVIVTGRDAARAQAAAREIGGRTRGLAVDLANPSEIAGKLADVGAVKHLVIAAIERDDNSVRKFDVARAARLVTLKLVGYPEVVHTLAPRFTPDASIVLFGGLAKERPYPGSTTVTTVNGGVNNMIKTLAVELAPVRVNAVHPGIVGDSPAWNGKPPEVLQRVVARTPLGRLVTMDEVVGSVLFLLDNRGVNGVNLYMDGGWLLT
;
A
#
# COMPACT_ATOMS: atom_id res chain seq x y z
N MET A 1 -9.85 -27.91 4.83
CA MET A 1 -9.95 -26.66 5.60
C MET A 1 -8.98 -25.70 4.95
N ALA A 2 -9.38 -24.45 4.60
CA ALA A 2 -8.43 -23.46 4.12
C ALA A 2 -7.39 -23.21 5.22
N GLU A 3 -6.11 -23.23 4.87
CA GLU A 3 -5.05 -22.88 5.82
C GLU A 3 -5.30 -21.49 6.38
N GLN A 4 -5.41 -21.40 7.70
CA GLN A 4 -5.57 -20.12 8.38
C GLN A 4 -4.24 -19.37 8.34
N GLY A 5 -4.15 -18.33 7.50
CA GLY A 5 -3.01 -17.42 7.46
C GLY A 5 -3.41 -16.02 7.93
N SER A 6 -2.43 -15.25 8.38
CA SER A 6 -2.62 -13.86 8.81
C SER A 6 -2.72 -12.89 7.63
N ALA A 7 -3.30 -11.71 7.86
CA ALA A 7 -3.23 -10.56 6.99
C ALA A 7 -2.11 -9.62 7.47
N VAL A 8 -1.06 -9.47 6.68
CA VAL A 8 0.08 -8.59 6.99
C VAL A 8 -0.08 -7.28 6.24
N ILE A 9 -0.11 -6.15 6.97
CA ILE A 9 -0.30 -4.81 6.41
C ILE A 9 0.91 -3.94 6.73
N ILE A 10 1.78 -3.78 5.76
CA ILE A 10 2.94 -2.91 5.85
C ILE A 10 2.48 -1.47 5.63
N GLY A 11 2.63 -0.62 6.67
CA GLY A 11 2.05 0.72 6.68
C GLY A 11 0.63 0.76 7.24
N GLY A 12 0.31 -0.16 8.17
CA GLY A 12 -1.02 -0.30 8.80
C GLY A 12 -1.27 0.60 10.02
N THR A 13 -0.40 1.58 10.32
CA THR A 13 -0.56 2.41 11.54
C THR A 13 -1.40 3.67 11.35
N SER A 14 -1.78 4.00 10.12
CA SER A 14 -2.60 5.19 9.80
C SER A 14 -3.27 5.06 8.44
N GLY A 15 -4.23 5.97 8.15
CA GLY A 15 -4.87 6.11 6.85
C GLY A 15 -5.45 4.80 6.31
N LEU A 16 -5.29 4.58 5.01
CA LEU A 16 -5.85 3.43 4.29
C LEU A 16 -5.42 2.08 4.88
N GLY A 17 -4.15 1.93 5.24
CA GLY A 17 -3.65 0.68 5.83
C GLY A 17 -4.29 0.37 7.18
N LYS A 18 -4.47 1.37 8.04
CA LYS A 18 -5.13 1.20 9.35
C LYS A 18 -6.62 0.88 9.19
N GLN A 19 -7.30 1.55 8.26
CA GLN A 19 -8.72 1.30 7.98
C GLN A 19 -8.93 -0.11 7.44
N LEU A 20 -8.11 -0.55 6.48
CA LEU A 20 -8.13 -1.92 5.97
C LEU A 20 -7.91 -2.95 7.08
N ALA A 21 -6.93 -2.70 7.96
CA ALA A 21 -6.66 -3.56 9.11
C ALA A 21 -7.88 -3.71 10.02
N GLY A 22 -8.59 -2.61 10.27
CA GLY A 22 -9.83 -2.62 11.06
C GLY A 22 -10.95 -3.45 10.41
N VAL A 23 -11.08 -3.40 9.08
CA VAL A 23 -12.08 -4.22 8.36
C VAL A 23 -11.73 -5.70 8.45
N LEU A 24 -10.46 -6.07 8.22
CA LEU A 24 -10.01 -7.46 8.29
C LEU A 24 -10.12 -8.01 9.71
N ALA A 25 -9.75 -7.24 10.73
CA ALA A 25 -9.90 -7.63 12.14
C ALA A 25 -11.38 -7.88 12.51
N LYS A 26 -12.31 -7.05 12.02
CA LYS A 26 -13.77 -7.24 12.19
C LYS A 26 -14.31 -8.48 11.47
N ARG A 27 -13.66 -8.92 10.39
CA ARG A 27 -13.95 -10.19 9.70
C ARG A 27 -13.46 -11.42 10.50
N GLY A 28 -12.68 -11.21 11.58
CA GLY A 28 -12.10 -12.27 12.40
C GLY A 28 -10.71 -12.73 11.95
N ASP A 29 -10.09 -12.03 11.00
CA ASP A 29 -8.73 -12.34 10.56
C ASP A 29 -7.72 -12.07 11.69
N GLU A 30 -6.61 -12.81 11.70
CA GLU A 30 -5.41 -12.41 12.42
C GLU A 30 -4.69 -11.33 11.59
N VAL A 31 -4.46 -10.16 12.21
CA VAL A 31 -3.90 -9.01 11.50
C VAL A 31 -2.56 -8.60 12.09
N ILE A 32 -1.57 -8.40 11.23
CA ILE A 32 -0.27 -7.84 11.60
C ILE A 32 -0.12 -6.49 10.93
N VAL A 33 -0.09 -5.42 11.73
CA VAL A 33 0.14 -4.08 11.22
C VAL A 33 1.57 -3.64 11.46
N THR A 34 2.17 -2.95 10.50
CA THR A 34 3.53 -2.43 10.70
C THR A 34 3.61 -0.92 10.50
N GLY A 35 4.59 -0.35 11.15
CA GLY A 35 5.03 1.04 11.01
C GLY A 35 6.50 1.16 11.39
N ARG A 36 7.13 2.31 11.17
CA ARG A 36 8.55 2.52 11.49
C ARG A 36 8.84 2.55 12.99
N ASP A 37 7.88 2.96 13.77
CA ASP A 37 7.96 3.08 15.23
C ASP A 37 7.16 1.97 15.92
N ALA A 38 7.81 1.25 16.84
CA ALA A 38 7.23 0.10 17.53
C ALA A 38 6.05 0.50 18.44
N ALA A 39 6.19 1.59 19.19
CA ALA A 39 5.16 2.03 20.13
C ALA A 39 3.89 2.47 19.37
N ARG A 40 4.07 3.16 18.22
CA ARG A 40 2.97 3.54 17.33
C ARG A 40 2.31 2.32 16.68
N ALA A 41 3.09 1.32 16.27
CA ALA A 41 2.53 0.10 15.70
C ALA A 41 1.71 -0.68 16.72
N GLN A 42 2.19 -0.81 17.94
CA GLN A 42 1.47 -1.45 19.05
C GLN A 42 0.21 -0.66 19.46
N ALA A 43 0.29 0.68 19.49
CA ALA A 43 -0.88 1.53 19.77
C ALA A 43 -1.96 1.35 18.69
N ALA A 44 -1.58 1.38 17.42
CA ALA A 44 -2.51 1.13 16.32
C ALA A 44 -3.15 -0.26 16.40
N ALA A 45 -2.38 -1.29 16.74
CA ALA A 45 -2.90 -2.64 16.92
C ALA A 45 -3.94 -2.71 18.06
N ARG A 46 -3.69 -2.06 19.19
CA ARG A 46 -4.67 -1.98 20.30
C ARG A 46 -5.96 -1.27 19.89
N GLU A 47 -5.86 -0.17 19.14
CA GLU A 47 -7.03 0.58 18.65
C GLU A 47 -7.86 -0.23 17.63
N ILE A 48 -7.19 -1.01 16.76
CA ILE A 48 -7.86 -1.89 15.80
C ILE A 48 -8.60 -3.02 16.53
N GLY A 49 -7.97 -3.57 17.56
CA GLY A 49 -8.55 -4.66 18.35
C GLY A 49 -8.50 -6.02 17.66
N GLY A 50 -9.34 -6.95 18.12
CA GLY A 50 -9.36 -8.32 17.63
C GLY A 50 -8.01 -9.03 17.84
N ARG A 51 -7.64 -9.90 16.90
CA ARG A 51 -6.35 -10.61 16.92
C ARG A 51 -5.28 -9.80 16.15
N THR A 52 -5.11 -8.52 16.53
CA THR A 52 -4.17 -7.62 15.85
C THR A 52 -2.91 -7.43 16.66
N ARG A 53 -1.74 -7.52 16.03
CA ARG A 53 -0.44 -7.18 16.63
C ARG A 53 0.34 -6.19 15.78
N GLY A 54 1.19 -5.39 16.44
CA GLY A 54 2.00 -4.35 15.81
C GLY A 54 3.48 -4.70 15.78
N LEU A 55 4.14 -4.48 14.63
CA LEU A 55 5.58 -4.67 14.46
C LEU A 55 6.25 -3.41 13.90
N ALA A 56 7.53 -3.20 14.25
CA ALA A 56 8.33 -2.12 13.68
C ALA A 56 9.04 -2.61 12.42
N VAL A 57 8.71 -1.99 11.27
CA VAL A 57 9.37 -2.27 9.98
C VAL A 57 9.58 -0.95 9.24
N ASP A 58 10.83 -0.62 8.90
CA ASP A 58 11.17 0.47 8.00
C ASP A 58 11.64 -0.10 6.66
N LEU A 59 10.84 0.09 5.62
CA LEU A 59 11.15 -0.39 4.27
C LEU A 59 12.39 0.29 3.63
N ALA A 60 12.83 1.42 4.18
CA ALA A 60 14.06 2.07 3.75
C ALA A 60 15.33 1.46 4.37
N ASN A 61 15.18 0.46 5.25
CA ASN A 61 16.24 -0.35 5.83
C ASN A 61 16.02 -1.84 5.47
N PRO A 62 16.15 -2.23 4.18
CA PRO A 62 15.73 -3.55 3.72
C PRO A 62 16.48 -4.70 4.42
N SER A 63 17.74 -4.53 4.80
CA SER A 63 18.52 -5.55 5.50
C SER A 63 17.97 -5.96 6.89
N GLU A 64 17.12 -5.13 7.49
CA GLU A 64 16.50 -5.44 8.77
C GLU A 64 15.14 -6.16 8.64
N ILE A 65 14.52 -6.13 7.45
CA ILE A 65 13.14 -6.60 7.25
C ILE A 65 12.97 -8.07 7.64
N ALA A 66 13.89 -8.93 7.22
CA ALA A 66 13.82 -10.35 7.52
C ALA A 66 13.79 -10.62 9.03
N GLY A 67 14.67 -9.96 9.81
CA GLY A 67 14.68 -10.08 11.27
C GLY A 67 13.42 -9.54 11.94
N LYS A 68 12.87 -8.43 11.43
CA LYS A 68 11.62 -7.82 11.97
C LYS A 68 10.37 -8.64 11.69
N LEU A 69 10.37 -9.44 10.64
CA LEU A 69 9.26 -10.31 10.24
C LEU A 69 9.49 -11.78 10.62
N ALA A 70 10.54 -12.10 11.39
CA ALA A 70 10.92 -13.49 11.71
C ALA A 70 9.78 -14.30 12.35
N ASP A 71 8.99 -13.68 13.23
CA ASP A 71 7.90 -14.31 13.99
C ASP A 71 6.53 -14.24 13.25
N VAL A 72 6.50 -13.87 11.97
CA VAL A 72 5.29 -13.95 11.16
C VAL A 72 5.08 -15.37 10.70
N GLY A 73 3.95 -15.98 11.05
CA GLY A 73 3.56 -17.33 10.62
C GLY A 73 3.04 -17.37 9.18
N ALA A 74 2.11 -18.29 8.91
CA ALA A 74 1.45 -18.39 7.61
C ALA A 74 0.76 -17.07 7.22
N VAL A 75 0.87 -16.67 5.94
CA VAL A 75 0.36 -15.40 5.40
C VAL A 75 -0.64 -15.70 4.30
N LYS A 76 -1.89 -15.28 4.50
CA LYS A 76 -2.95 -15.35 3.50
C LYS A 76 -3.05 -14.05 2.69
N HIS A 77 -2.87 -12.91 3.32
CA HIS A 77 -2.94 -11.61 2.67
C HIS A 77 -1.72 -10.75 3.02
N LEU A 78 -1.07 -10.21 2.02
CA LEU A 78 -0.04 -9.19 2.19
C LEU A 78 -0.47 -7.90 1.51
N VAL A 79 -0.52 -6.81 2.25
CA VAL A 79 -0.78 -5.48 1.68
C VAL A 79 0.37 -4.55 2.03
N ILE A 80 0.99 -3.94 1.02
CA ILE A 80 2.05 -2.97 1.24
C ILE A 80 1.54 -1.58 0.85
N ALA A 81 1.09 -0.84 1.89
CA ALA A 81 0.53 0.51 1.79
C ALA A 81 1.48 1.60 2.31
N ALA A 82 2.69 1.22 2.74
CA ALA A 82 3.68 2.17 3.25
C ALA A 82 4.19 3.10 2.16
N ILE A 83 4.14 4.39 2.43
CA ILE A 83 4.63 5.42 1.52
C ILE A 83 5.40 6.49 2.30
N GLU A 84 6.32 7.17 1.63
CA GLU A 84 6.84 8.47 2.03
C GLU A 84 6.48 9.51 0.97
N ARG A 85 6.18 10.73 1.43
CA ARG A 85 5.94 11.84 0.52
C ARG A 85 7.29 12.41 0.09
N ASP A 86 7.40 12.63 -1.19
CA ASP A 86 8.56 13.29 -1.78
C ASP A 86 8.10 14.47 -2.66
N ASP A 87 8.86 15.54 -2.61
CA ASP A 87 8.71 16.72 -3.45
C ASP A 87 10.09 17.02 -4.03
N ASN A 88 10.42 16.32 -5.11
CA ASN A 88 11.76 16.29 -5.68
C ASN A 88 11.68 16.61 -7.18
N SER A 89 12.12 17.81 -7.57
CA SER A 89 12.19 18.20 -8.97
C SER A 89 13.61 18.10 -9.49
N VAL A 90 13.79 17.89 -10.80
CA VAL A 90 15.12 17.87 -11.43
C VAL A 90 15.90 19.17 -11.21
N ARG A 91 15.21 20.32 -11.16
CA ARG A 91 15.85 21.62 -10.92
C ARG A 91 16.28 21.83 -9.47
N LYS A 92 15.68 21.10 -8.53
CA LYS A 92 16.01 21.14 -7.09
C LYS A 92 15.91 19.72 -6.56
N PHE A 93 16.99 18.95 -6.78
CA PHE A 93 17.00 17.51 -6.53
C PHE A 93 17.77 17.17 -5.24
N ASP A 94 17.08 16.55 -4.30
CA ASP A 94 17.65 15.99 -3.08
C ASP A 94 17.90 14.49 -3.27
N VAL A 95 19.16 14.13 -3.44
CA VAL A 95 19.61 12.76 -3.68
C VAL A 95 19.27 11.84 -2.51
N ALA A 96 19.42 12.30 -1.26
CA ALA A 96 19.19 11.48 -0.08
C ALA A 96 17.70 11.11 0.06
N ARG A 97 16.81 12.06 -0.15
CA ARG A 97 15.35 11.82 -0.18
C ARG A 97 14.96 10.90 -1.33
N ALA A 98 15.50 11.13 -2.52
CA ALA A 98 15.25 10.28 -3.68
C ALA A 98 15.69 8.84 -3.43
N ALA A 99 16.94 8.64 -2.97
CA ALA A 99 17.47 7.32 -2.64
C ALA A 99 16.62 6.61 -1.59
N ARG A 100 16.19 7.32 -0.53
CA ARG A 100 15.34 6.76 0.51
C ARG A 100 14.01 6.27 -0.06
N LEU A 101 13.32 7.07 -0.89
CA LEU A 101 12.03 6.67 -1.48
C LEU A 101 12.20 5.52 -2.48
N VAL A 102 13.26 5.53 -3.29
CA VAL A 102 13.60 4.43 -4.20
C VAL A 102 13.84 3.14 -3.41
N THR A 103 14.67 3.20 -2.36
CA THR A 103 14.93 2.06 -1.49
C THR A 103 13.64 1.54 -0.85
N LEU A 104 12.83 2.43 -0.29
CA LEU A 104 11.55 2.04 0.34
C LEU A 104 10.65 1.26 -0.63
N LYS A 105 10.47 1.77 -1.87
CA LYS A 105 9.49 1.16 -2.80
C LYS A 105 10.09 0.08 -3.69
N LEU A 106 11.28 0.30 -4.24
CA LEU A 106 11.81 -0.59 -5.27
C LEU A 106 12.75 -1.67 -4.72
N VAL A 107 13.15 -1.56 -3.46
CA VAL A 107 13.92 -2.58 -2.75
C VAL A 107 13.14 -3.14 -1.56
N GLY A 108 12.58 -2.28 -0.71
CA GLY A 108 11.85 -2.70 0.48
C GLY A 108 10.57 -3.49 0.19
N TYR A 109 9.82 -3.14 -0.87
CA TYR A 109 8.65 -3.92 -1.27
C TYR A 109 9.01 -5.35 -1.68
N PRO A 110 9.95 -5.57 -2.63
CA PRO A 110 10.42 -6.92 -2.97
C PRO A 110 11.01 -7.66 -1.78
N GLU A 111 11.74 -7.00 -0.88
CA GLU A 111 12.33 -7.65 0.30
C GLU A 111 11.27 -8.17 1.28
N VAL A 112 10.19 -7.41 1.51
CA VAL A 112 9.04 -7.93 2.28
C VAL A 112 8.44 -9.18 1.61
N VAL A 113 8.23 -9.12 0.30
CA VAL A 113 7.69 -10.25 -0.46
C VAL A 113 8.63 -11.44 -0.39
N HIS A 114 9.92 -11.24 -0.61
CA HIS A 114 10.97 -12.27 -0.50
C HIS A 114 10.97 -12.94 0.89
N THR A 115 11.00 -12.13 1.95
CA THR A 115 11.00 -12.60 3.34
C THR A 115 9.78 -13.46 3.66
N LEU A 116 8.60 -13.09 3.14
CA LEU A 116 7.33 -13.77 3.43
C LEU A 116 6.99 -14.88 2.42
N ALA A 117 7.69 -14.98 1.28
CA ALA A 117 7.39 -15.93 0.22
C ALA A 117 7.27 -17.39 0.71
N PRO A 118 8.16 -17.91 1.59
CA PRO A 118 8.05 -19.27 2.10
C PRO A 118 6.85 -19.51 3.03
N ARG A 119 6.12 -18.44 3.40
CA ARG A 119 5.02 -18.48 4.38
C ARG A 119 3.66 -18.20 3.74
N PHE A 120 3.62 -17.90 2.44
CA PHE A 120 2.35 -17.69 1.76
C PHE A 120 1.55 -18.99 1.69
N THR A 121 0.26 -18.89 2.05
CA THR A 121 -0.68 -19.97 1.78
C THR A 121 -0.89 -20.14 0.27
N PRO A 122 -1.28 -21.33 -0.23
CA PRO A 122 -1.46 -21.56 -1.67
C PRO A 122 -2.49 -20.62 -2.33
N ASP A 123 -3.44 -20.09 -1.55
CA ASP A 123 -4.46 -19.15 -2.00
C ASP A 123 -4.17 -17.69 -1.62
N ALA A 124 -2.93 -17.39 -1.23
CA ALA A 124 -2.52 -16.05 -0.79
C ALA A 124 -2.70 -14.99 -1.88
N SER A 125 -2.87 -13.77 -1.44
CA SER A 125 -2.99 -12.59 -2.31
C SER A 125 -2.17 -11.42 -1.78
N ILE A 126 -1.47 -10.75 -2.69
CA ILE A 126 -0.62 -9.58 -2.43
C ILE A 126 -1.22 -8.37 -3.13
N VAL A 127 -1.36 -7.25 -2.41
CA VAL A 127 -1.76 -5.97 -2.99
C VAL A 127 -0.73 -4.90 -2.65
N LEU A 128 -0.14 -4.30 -3.70
CA LEU A 128 0.82 -3.21 -3.59
C LEU A 128 0.15 -1.87 -3.84
N PHE A 129 0.51 -0.86 -3.06
CA PHE A 129 0.05 0.51 -3.30
C PHE A 129 1.03 1.26 -4.20
N GLY A 130 0.54 1.66 -5.37
CA GLY A 130 1.22 2.57 -6.28
C GLY A 130 0.73 4.01 -6.14
N GLY A 131 0.50 4.66 -7.25
CA GLY A 131 -0.04 6.03 -7.35
C GLY A 131 -0.14 6.51 -8.78
N LEU A 132 -0.82 7.63 -9.00
CA LEU A 132 -1.16 8.14 -10.34
C LEU A 132 -0.03 8.93 -11.01
N ALA A 133 0.99 9.39 -10.27
CA ALA A 133 2.04 10.23 -10.83
C ALA A 133 2.79 9.59 -12.02
N LYS A 134 2.77 8.27 -12.13
CA LYS A 134 3.33 7.53 -13.26
C LYS A 134 2.60 7.77 -14.59
N GLU A 135 1.30 8.04 -14.54
CA GLU A 135 0.46 8.35 -15.69
C GLU A 135 0.32 9.86 -15.88
N ARG A 136 0.21 10.59 -14.79
CA ARG A 136 0.03 12.04 -14.79
C ARG A 136 1.03 12.71 -13.84
N PRO A 137 2.27 12.95 -14.32
CA PRO A 137 3.33 13.59 -13.54
C PRO A 137 3.00 15.06 -13.27
N TYR A 138 3.56 15.59 -12.18
CA TYR A 138 3.45 16.98 -11.77
C TYR A 138 4.81 17.52 -11.34
N PRO A 139 5.03 18.85 -11.34
CA PRO A 139 6.26 19.43 -10.83
C PRO A 139 6.55 18.96 -9.40
N GLY A 140 7.77 18.45 -9.15
CA GLY A 140 8.14 17.84 -7.87
C GLY A 140 7.92 16.33 -7.78
N SER A 141 7.36 15.68 -8.80
CA SER A 141 7.09 14.23 -8.77
C SER A 141 8.18 13.36 -9.39
N THR A 142 9.37 13.87 -9.67
CA THR A 142 10.43 13.13 -10.38
C THR A 142 10.65 11.74 -9.77
N THR A 143 10.92 11.66 -8.48
CA THR A 143 11.12 10.37 -7.79
C THR A 143 9.82 9.59 -7.66
N VAL A 144 8.73 10.26 -7.28
CA VAL A 144 7.41 9.61 -7.08
C VAL A 144 6.90 8.98 -8.38
N THR A 145 7.04 9.66 -9.52
CA THR A 145 6.69 9.13 -10.83
C THR A 145 7.47 7.85 -11.14
N THR A 146 8.78 7.89 -10.93
CA THR A 146 9.68 6.76 -11.21
C THR A 146 9.35 5.54 -10.35
N VAL A 147 9.21 5.71 -9.04
CA VAL A 147 8.92 4.57 -8.16
C VAL A 147 7.53 3.97 -8.38
N ASN A 148 6.53 4.80 -8.70
CA ASN A 148 5.19 4.29 -9.02
C ASN A 148 5.17 3.56 -10.36
N GLY A 149 5.96 3.98 -11.36
CA GLY A 149 6.21 3.23 -12.60
C GLY A 149 6.87 1.88 -12.32
N GLY A 150 7.84 1.84 -11.41
CA GLY A 150 8.46 0.60 -10.95
C GLY A 150 7.45 -0.38 -10.33
N VAL A 151 6.60 0.09 -9.42
CA VAL A 151 5.53 -0.75 -8.81
C VAL A 151 4.58 -1.28 -9.88
N ASN A 152 4.22 -0.47 -10.89
CA ASN A 152 3.32 -0.88 -11.97
C ASN A 152 3.82 -2.12 -12.74
N ASN A 153 5.12 -2.25 -12.92
CA ASN A 153 5.72 -3.40 -13.60
C ASN A 153 6.13 -4.52 -12.64
N MET A 154 6.52 -4.18 -11.42
CA MET A 154 6.91 -5.14 -10.39
C MET A 154 5.84 -6.22 -10.16
N ILE A 155 4.56 -5.85 -10.12
CA ILE A 155 3.47 -6.81 -9.92
C ILE A 155 3.40 -7.87 -11.01
N LYS A 156 3.79 -7.55 -12.24
CA LYS A 156 3.75 -8.50 -13.36
C LYS A 156 4.79 -9.61 -13.17
N THR A 157 6.00 -9.23 -12.77
CA THR A 157 7.06 -10.18 -12.46
C THR A 157 6.70 -11.03 -11.26
N LEU A 158 6.27 -10.38 -10.15
CA LEU A 158 5.89 -11.10 -8.94
C LEU A 158 4.72 -12.06 -9.16
N ALA A 159 3.73 -11.69 -9.98
CA ALA A 159 2.60 -12.57 -10.31
C ALA A 159 3.01 -13.83 -11.07
N VAL A 160 4.10 -13.77 -11.85
CA VAL A 160 4.67 -14.94 -12.56
C VAL A 160 5.54 -15.77 -11.61
N GLU A 161 6.43 -15.12 -10.85
CA GLU A 161 7.40 -15.81 -9.99
C GLU A 161 6.76 -16.50 -8.78
N LEU A 162 5.66 -15.95 -8.26
CA LEU A 162 5.00 -16.43 -7.05
C LEU A 162 3.76 -17.31 -7.33
N ALA A 163 3.45 -17.61 -8.60
CA ALA A 163 2.27 -18.43 -8.90
C ALA A 163 2.25 -19.72 -8.03
N PRO A 164 1.10 -20.09 -7.43
CA PRO A 164 -0.26 -19.58 -7.65
C PRO A 164 -0.66 -18.36 -6.79
N VAL A 165 0.24 -17.78 -6.00
CA VAL A 165 -0.02 -16.55 -5.22
C VAL A 165 -0.34 -15.39 -6.18
N ARG A 166 -1.43 -14.68 -5.93
CA ARG A 166 -1.87 -13.57 -6.77
C ARG A 166 -1.23 -12.26 -6.33
N VAL A 167 -0.79 -11.46 -7.30
CA VAL A 167 -0.17 -10.16 -7.02
C VAL A 167 -0.82 -9.08 -7.87
N ASN A 168 -1.38 -8.05 -7.21
CA ASN A 168 -2.05 -6.92 -7.86
C ASN A 168 -1.58 -5.60 -7.26
N ALA A 169 -1.91 -4.49 -7.90
CA ALA A 169 -1.70 -3.16 -7.33
C ALA A 169 -2.97 -2.32 -7.37
N VAL A 170 -3.13 -1.46 -6.36
CA VAL A 170 -4.11 -0.38 -6.35
C VAL A 170 -3.38 0.96 -6.49
N HIS A 171 -3.92 1.84 -7.32
CA HIS A 171 -3.41 3.19 -7.56
C HIS A 171 -4.48 4.22 -7.20
N PRO A 172 -4.55 4.62 -5.92
CA PRO A 172 -5.49 5.64 -5.50
C PRO A 172 -5.17 6.99 -6.12
N GLY A 173 -6.21 7.72 -6.49
CA GLY A 173 -6.14 9.14 -6.77
C GLY A 173 -6.08 9.97 -5.49
N ILE A 174 -6.74 11.12 -5.52
CA ILE A 174 -6.88 11.96 -4.34
C ILE A 174 -8.04 11.43 -3.50
N VAL A 175 -7.71 10.89 -2.33
CA VAL A 175 -8.67 10.33 -1.37
C VAL A 175 -9.07 11.43 -0.40
N GLY A 176 -10.29 11.97 -0.58
CA GLY A 176 -10.73 13.24 0.02
C GLY A 176 -10.79 13.22 1.55
N ASP A 177 -11.19 12.13 2.15
CA ASP A 177 -11.32 11.93 3.60
C ASP A 177 -10.06 11.34 4.26
N SER A 178 -8.98 11.17 3.49
CA SER A 178 -7.72 10.67 4.06
C SER A 178 -7.02 11.72 4.92
N PRO A 179 -6.22 11.32 5.93
CA PRO A 179 -5.48 12.27 6.79
C PRO A 179 -4.59 13.25 6.01
N ALA A 180 -4.24 12.89 4.78
CA ALA A 180 -3.40 13.70 3.92
C ALA A 180 -4.14 14.83 3.22
N TRP A 181 -5.43 14.67 2.98
CA TRP A 181 -6.28 15.59 2.24
C TRP A 181 -7.35 16.23 3.12
N ASN A 182 -7.70 15.60 4.22
CA ASN A 182 -8.56 16.18 5.24
C ASN A 182 -7.93 17.47 5.78
N GLY A 183 -8.65 18.59 5.70
CA GLY A 183 -8.14 19.90 6.13
C GLY A 183 -7.37 20.69 5.07
N LYS A 184 -7.29 20.23 3.81
CA LYS A 184 -6.81 21.06 2.70
C LYS A 184 -7.79 22.20 2.42
N PRO A 185 -7.31 23.40 1.97
CA PRO A 185 -8.17 24.51 1.63
C PRO A 185 -9.27 24.09 0.62
N PRO A 186 -10.53 24.57 0.80
CA PRO A 186 -11.64 24.19 -0.06
C PRO A 186 -11.39 24.41 -1.54
N GLU A 187 -10.71 25.49 -1.91
CA GLU A 187 -10.37 25.85 -3.29
C GLU A 187 -9.40 24.83 -3.93
N VAL A 188 -8.52 24.19 -3.14
CA VAL A 188 -7.63 23.12 -3.60
C VAL A 188 -8.45 21.88 -3.92
N LEU A 189 -9.37 21.52 -3.01
CA LEU A 189 -10.24 20.35 -3.20
C LEU A 189 -11.18 20.56 -4.39
N GLN A 190 -11.79 21.76 -4.52
CA GLN A 190 -12.68 22.11 -5.64
C GLN A 190 -12.00 21.99 -7.00
N ARG A 191 -10.73 22.43 -7.12
CA ARG A 191 -9.96 22.28 -8.38
C ARG A 191 -9.80 20.82 -8.78
N VAL A 192 -9.60 19.93 -7.82
CA VAL A 192 -9.47 18.50 -8.10
C VAL A 192 -10.82 17.89 -8.43
N VAL A 193 -11.85 18.21 -7.67
CA VAL A 193 -13.25 17.78 -7.92
C VAL A 193 -13.70 18.18 -9.31
N ALA A 194 -13.47 19.44 -9.72
CA ALA A 194 -13.85 19.96 -11.04
C ALA A 194 -13.22 19.18 -12.21
N ARG A 195 -12.10 18.47 -11.97
CA ARG A 195 -11.41 17.63 -12.96
C ARG A 195 -11.69 16.15 -12.78
N THR A 196 -12.50 15.77 -11.80
CA THR A 196 -12.83 14.37 -11.54
C THR A 196 -14.21 14.08 -12.16
N PRO A 197 -14.30 13.21 -13.17
CA PRO A 197 -15.58 12.93 -13.85
C PRO A 197 -16.72 12.50 -12.93
N LEU A 198 -16.43 11.82 -11.82
CA LEU A 198 -17.45 11.49 -10.80
C LEU A 198 -17.99 12.73 -10.05
N GLY A 199 -17.44 13.93 -10.26
CA GLY A 199 -17.85 15.15 -9.56
C GLY A 199 -17.53 15.17 -8.06
N ARG A 200 -16.75 14.23 -7.58
CA ARG A 200 -16.29 14.13 -6.19
C ARG A 200 -14.96 13.40 -6.08
N LEU A 201 -14.30 13.53 -4.95
CA LEU A 201 -13.12 12.72 -4.63
C LEU A 201 -13.55 11.31 -4.21
N VAL A 202 -12.67 10.35 -4.43
CA VAL A 202 -12.83 8.99 -3.87
C VAL A 202 -12.62 9.02 -2.36
N THR A 203 -13.24 8.06 -1.66
CA THR A 203 -13.17 7.91 -0.22
C THR A 203 -12.21 6.78 0.19
N MET A 204 -11.80 6.79 1.46
CA MET A 204 -11.00 5.70 2.00
C MET A 204 -11.76 4.36 1.96
N ASP A 205 -13.07 4.35 2.21
CA ASP A 205 -13.90 3.16 2.10
C ASP A 205 -13.92 2.56 0.70
N GLU A 206 -13.99 3.38 -0.34
CA GLU A 206 -13.96 2.92 -1.74
C GLU A 206 -12.61 2.30 -2.10
N VAL A 207 -11.52 2.91 -1.64
CA VAL A 207 -10.17 2.34 -1.86
C VAL A 207 -10.00 1.03 -1.09
N VAL A 208 -10.42 0.99 0.17
CA VAL A 208 -10.37 -0.25 0.99
C VAL A 208 -11.23 -1.34 0.37
N GLY A 209 -12.44 -1.02 -0.12
CA GLY A 209 -13.30 -1.96 -0.85
C GLY A 209 -12.61 -2.56 -2.07
N SER A 210 -11.84 -1.75 -2.79
CA SER A 210 -11.07 -2.20 -3.95
C SER A 210 -9.91 -3.12 -3.57
N VAL A 211 -9.22 -2.83 -2.45
CA VAL A 211 -8.19 -3.72 -1.92
C VAL A 211 -8.79 -5.06 -1.53
N LEU A 212 -9.93 -5.05 -0.81
CA LEU A 212 -10.64 -6.27 -0.44
C LEU A 212 -11.07 -7.08 -1.66
N PHE A 213 -11.58 -6.42 -2.71
CA PHE A 213 -11.89 -7.09 -3.98
C PHE A 213 -10.67 -7.80 -4.56
N LEU A 214 -9.49 -7.14 -4.59
CA LEU A 214 -8.26 -7.75 -5.10
C LEU A 214 -7.76 -8.90 -4.21
N LEU A 215 -7.97 -8.82 -2.90
CA LEU A 215 -7.62 -9.89 -1.97
C LEU A 215 -8.53 -11.12 -2.12
N ASP A 216 -9.83 -10.92 -2.29
CA ASP A 216 -10.84 -11.98 -2.24
C ASP A 216 -11.13 -12.60 -3.61
N ASN A 217 -11.00 -11.83 -4.71
CA ASN A 217 -11.33 -12.33 -6.07
C ASN A 217 -10.20 -13.16 -6.66
N ARG A 218 -10.40 -14.47 -6.70
CA ARG A 218 -9.40 -15.45 -7.16
C ARG A 218 -9.12 -15.39 -8.66
N GLY A 219 -9.97 -14.75 -9.45
CA GLY A 219 -9.79 -14.60 -10.91
C GLY A 219 -8.93 -13.40 -11.30
N VAL A 220 -8.44 -12.59 -10.34
CA VAL A 220 -7.70 -11.35 -10.62
C VAL A 220 -6.23 -11.50 -10.22
N ASN A 221 -5.32 -11.41 -11.20
CA ASN A 221 -3.87 -11.48 -11.01
C ASN A 221 -3.13 -10.57 -12.00
N GLY A 222 -2.09 -9.88 -11.56
CA GLY A 222 -1.25 -9.00 -12.39
C GLY A 222 -1.92 -7.67 -12.79
N VAL A 223 -2.98 -7.25 -12.09
CA VAL A 223 -3.79 -6.07 -12.44
C VAL A 223 -3.32 -4.82 -11.69
N ASN A 224 -3.23 -3.71 -12.42
CA ASN A 224 -3.11 -2.36 -11.88
C ASN A 224 -4.50 -1.71 -11.85
N LEU A 225 -5.11 -1.61 -10.68
CA LEU A 225 -6.45 -1.04 -10.48
C LEU A 225 -6.35 0.43 -10.11
N TYR A 226 -6.97 1.30 -10.91
CA TYR A 226 -7.01 2.74 -10.65
C TYR A 226 -8.28 3.10 -9.89
N MET A 227 -8.12 3.83 -8.78
CA MET A 227 -9.21 4.30 -7.93
C MET A 227 -9.15 5.82 -7.82
N ASP A 228 -9.56 6.50 -8.88
CA ASP A 228 -9.33 7.94 -9.06
C ASP A 228 -10.58 8.75 -9.46
N GLY A 229 -11.74 8.10 -9.56
CA GLY A 229 -12.97 8.74 -10.00
C GLY A 229 -12.96 9.18 -11.47
N GLY A 230 -12.03 8.63 -12.28
CA GLY A 230 -11.84 8.99 -13.68
C GLY A 230 -10.90 10.20 -13.89
N TRP A 231 -10.19 10.66 -12.85
CA TRP A 231 -9.31 11.83 -12.93
C TRP A 231 -8.21 11.71 -13.99
N LEU A 232 -7.76 10.50 -14.32
CA LEU A 232 -6.78 10.28 -15.40
C LEU A 232 -7.34 10.48 -16.81
N LEU A 233 -8.66 10.55 -16.97
CA LEU A 233 -9.31 10.68 -18.26
C LEU A 233 -9.44 12.16 -18.74
N THR A 234 -9.08 13.12 -17.85
CA THR A 234 -9.29 14.57 -18.08
C THR A 234 -8.01 15.39 -18.07
#